data_83865b77200e108c4dd63307be0a6d9f
#
_entry.id   83865b77200e108c4dd63307be0a6d9f
#
_cell.length_a   1.000
_cell.length_b   1.000
_cell.length_c   1.000
_cell.angle_alpha   90.00
_cell.angle_beta   90.00
_cell.angle_gamma   90.00
#
_symmetry.space_group_name_H-M   'P 1'
#
loop_
_entity.id
_entity.type
_entity.pdbx_description
1 polymer ?
#
loop_
_entity_poly.entity_id
_entity_poly.type
_entity_poly.pdbx_seq_one_letter_code
_entity_poly.pdbx_strand_id
1 'polypeptide(L)'
;MIAGCLSSANNLMRISAEEHPELTVRIFDSKSASIGLGALAVQTARFAAQGMAFDALCARMPQLIDDTVVWFSLDTLEYLQRGGRIGRATALAGSLLQIKPVLTFDRRDGLISTVAKVRGRRGVQPKLLELAQALVASRPGAAYNLVVCDGNVPEDGAALEKALVRALPDAQSVLHGQIDATLAVHLGPNLLGVGVQFI
;
A
#
# COMPACT_ATOMS: atom_id res chain seq x y z
N MET A 1 -3.58 10.42 9.84
CA MET A 1 -2.94 9.16 10.23
C MET A 1 -1.47 9.11 9.82
N ILE A 2 -1.14 9.51 8.63
CA ILE A 2 0.24 9.60 8.11
C ILE A 2 0.87 10.96 8.46
N ALA A 3 0.08 11.91 8.94
CA ALA A 3 0.51 13.27 9.26
C ALA A 3 1.69 13.36 10.24
N GLY A 4 1.77 12.45 11.22
CA GLY A 4 2.90 12.41 12.17
C GLY A 4 4.22 12.06 11.50
N CYS A 5 4.24 11.06 10.62
CA CYS A 5 5.43 10.66 9.86
C CYS A 5 5.86 11.77 8.89
N LEU A 6 4.91 12.40 8.22
CA LEU A 6 5.18 13.52 7.31
C LEU A 6 5.75 14.74 8.06
N SER A 7 5.21 15.06 9.25
CA SER A 7 5.74 16.11 10.11
C SER A 7 7.17 15.82 10.56
N SER A 8 7.46 14.58 10.97
CA SER A 8 8.82 14.17 11.34
C SER A 8 9.78 14.23 10.14
N ALA A 9 9.36 13.79 8.97
CA ALA A 9 10.16 13.88 7.76
C ALA A 9 10.48 15.34 7.37
N ASN A 10 9.51 16.25 7.47
CA ASN A 10 9.73 17.68 7.22
C ASN A 10 10.70 18.30 8.24
N ASN A 11 10.65 17.90 9.52
CA ASN A 11 11.61 18.33 10.52
C ASN A 11 13.01 17.82 10.21
N LEU A 12 13.17 16.55 9.81
CA LEU A 12 14.44 15.98 9.40
C LEU A 12 15.01 16.68 8.18
N MET A 13 14.17 17.03 7.19
CA MET A 13 14.61 17.80 6.02
C MET A 13 15.19 19.16 6.44
N ARG A 14 14.53 19.87 7.36
CA ARG A 14 15.02 21.16 7.86
C ARG A 14 16.38 21.00 8.57
N ILE A 15 16.51 20.01 9.46
CA ILE A 15 17.77 19.71 10.15
C ILE A 15 18.86 19.35 9.14
N SER A 16 18.56 18.48 8.16
CA SER A 16 19.53 18.11 7.11
C SER A 16 19.98 19.33 6.30
N ALA A 17 19.11 20.26 6.00
CA ALA A 17 19.49 21.47 5.26
C ALA A 17 20.39 22.42 6.09
N GLU A 18 20.25 22.39 7.43
CA GLU A 18 21.10 23.16 8.34
C GLU A 18 22.48 22.50 8.56
N GLU A 19 22.51 21.18 8.74
CA GLU A 19 23.73 20.43 9.08
C GLU A 19 24.50 19.96 7.84
N HIS A 20 23.79 19.74 6.71
CA HIS A 20 24.33 19.19 5.45
C HIS A 20 23.83 19.99 4.23
N PRO A 21 24.27 21.23 4.08
CA PRO A 21 23.79 22.11 2.99
C PRO A 21 24.16 21.61 1.58
N GLU A 22 25.11 20.68 1.48
CA GLU A 22 25.49 20.01 0.23
C GLU A 22 24.46 18.95 -0.23
N LEU A 23 23.53 18.52 0.65
CA LEU A 23 22.52 17.53 0.34
C LEU A 23 21.23 18.18 -0.18
N THR A 24 20.71 17.67 -1.28
CA THR A 24 19.37 18.03 -1.76
C THR A 24 18.37 16.98 -1.32
N VAL A 25 17.45 17.36 -0.44
CA VAL A 25 16.38 16.49 0.08
C VAL A 25 15.01 16.95 -0.44
N ARG A 26 14.19 16.00 -0.87
CA ARG A 26 12.79 16.23 -1.25
C ARG A 26 11.89 15.23 -0.52
N ILE A 27 10.76 15.70 -0.03
CA ILE A 27 9.79 14.89 0.69
C ILE A 27 8.50 14.83 -0.11
N PHE A 28 7.97 13.62 -0.24
CA PHE A 28 6.71 13.35 -0.91
C PHE A 28 5.76 12.64 0.04
N ASP A 29 4.54 13.15 0.16
CA ASP A 29 3.47 12.48 0.87
C ASP A 29 2.90 11.34 0.00
N SER A 30 3.25 10.11 0.35
CA SER A 30 2.79 8.92 -0.39
C SER A 30 1.31 8.63 -0.22
N LYS A 31 0.65 9.23 0.79
CA LYS A 31 -0.74 8.92 1.20
C LYS A 31 -1.00 7.41 1.32
N SER A 32 0.04 6.66 1.63
CA SER A 32 0.03 5.20 1.71
C SER A 32 0.90 4.73 2.87
N ALA A 33 0.86 3.46 3.16
CA ALA A 33 1.69 2.81 4.17
C ALA A 33 2.05 1.39 3.73
N SER A 34 2.93 0.73 4.52
CA SER A 34 3.30 -0.68 4.30
C SER A 34 3.83 -0.92 2.89
N ILE A 35 3.30 -1.94 2.24
CA ILE A 35 3.71 -2.37 0.89
C ILE A 35 3.53 -1.27 -0.18
N GLY A 36 2.55 -0.38 -0.02
CA GLY A 36 2.38 0.73 -0.95
C GLY A 36 3.54 1.72 -0.88
N LEU A 37 3.99 2.07 0.33
CA LEU A 37 5.19 2.87 0.52
C LEU A 37 6.45 2.11 0.08
N GLY A 38 6.54 0.81 0.41
CA GLY A 38 7.64 -0.06 0.00
C GLY A 38 7.78 -0.15 -1.52
N ALA A 39 6.67 -0.30 -2.24
CA ALA A 39 6.66 -0.31 -3.71
C ALA A 39 7.19 1.00 -4.31
N LEU A 40 6.78 2.14 -3.74
CA LEU A 40 7.29 3.45 -4.13
C LEU A 40 8.81 3.55 -3.93
N ALA A 41 9.30 3.15 -2.75
CA ALA A 41 10.72 3.19 -2.44
C ALA A 41 11.55 2.30 -3.38
N VAL A 42 11.11 1.06 -3.59
CA VAL A 42 11.80 0.10 -4.48
C VAL A 42 11.81 0.60 -5.91
N GLN A 43 10.68 1.09 -6.42
CA GLN A 43 10.62 1.56 -7.82
C GLN A 43 11.44 2.84 -8.03
N THR A 44 11.43 3.75 -7.06
CA THR A 44 12.27 4.95 -7.09
C THR A 44 13.75 4.59 -7.11
N ALA A 45 14.17 3.63 -6.28
CA ALA A 45 15.54 3.12 -6.28
C ALA A 45 15.93 2.47 -7.62
N ARG A 46 14.99 1.72 -8.25
CA ARG A 46 15.20 1.14 -9.58
C ARG A 46 15.42 2.21 -10.65
N PHE A 47 14.61 3.28 -10.66
CA PHE A 47 14.81 4.39 -11.58
C PHE A 47 16.15 5.08 -11.39
N ALA A 48 16.57 5.30 -10.13
CA ALA A 48 17.88 5.85 -9.84
C ALA A 48 19.01 4.93 -10.32
N ALA A 49 18.90 3.62 -10.09
CA ALA A 49 19.87 2.62 -10.56
C ALA A 49 19.96 2.54 -12.10
N GLN A 50 18.88 2.89 -12.80
CA GLN A 50 18.83 3.02 -14.26
C GLN A 50 19.40 4.35 -14.78
N GLY A 51 19.90 5.22 -13.90
CA GLY A 51 20.52 6.50 -14.25
C GLY A 51 19.55 7.67 -14.36
N MET A 52 18.30 7.56 -13.87
CA MET A 52 17.37 8.70 -13.86
C MET A 52 17.90 9.78 -12.93
N ALA A 53 18.04 11.01 -13.46
CA ALA A 53 18.52 12.15 -12.69
C ALA A 53 17.55 12.53 -11.57
N PHE A 54 18.07 13.10 -10.47
CA PHE A 54 17.32 13.44 -9.26
C PHE A 54 16.06 14.30 -9.56
N ASP A 55 16.21 15.35 -10.38
CA ASP A 55 15.08 16.22 -10.70
C ASP A 55 14.00 15.51 -11.53
N ALA A 56 14.39 14.59 -12.42
CA ALA A 56 13.47 13.74 -13.17
C ALA A 56 12.73 12.75 -12.26
N LEU A 57 13.44 12.16 -11.29
CA LEU A 57 12.81 11.35 -10.23
C LEU A 57 11.80 12.16 -9.44
N CYS A 58 12.17 13.36 -8.99
CA CYS A 58 11.26 14.22 -8.25
C CYS A 58 10.01 14.58 -9.07
N ALA A 59 10.16 14.86 -10.34
CA ALA A 59 9.04 15.16 -11.25
C ALA A 59 8.14 13.92 -11.48
N ARG A 60 8.70 12.71 -11.47
CA ARG A 60 7.97 11.45 -11.65
C ARG A 60 7.17 11.04 -10.41
N MET A 61 7.61 11.42 -9.20
CA MET A 61 7.05 10.92 -7.94
C MET A 61 5.54 11.16 -7.77
N PRO A 62 4.96 12.33 -8.08
CA PRO A 62 3.52 12.51 -7.93
C PRO A 62 2.70 11.51 -8.74
N GLN A 63 3.08 11.26 -9.99
CA GLN A 63 2.41 10.29 -10.85
C GLN A 63 2.60 8.86 -10.33
N LEU A 64 3.81 8.49 -9.90
CA LEU A 64 4.09 7.16 -9.34
C LEU A 64 3.27 6.90 -8.06
N ILE A 65 3.08 7.92 -7.22
CA ILE A 65 2.22 7.85 -6.04
C ILE A 65 0.76 7.59 -6.46
N ASP A 66 0.25 8.35 -7.42
CA ASP A 66 -1.12 8.18 -7.92
C ASP A 66 -1.33 6.85 -8.64
N ASP A 67 -0.30 6.30 -9.24
CA ASP A 67 -0.30 5.02 -9.96
C ASP A 67 -0.05 3.81 -9.05
N THR A 68 0.15 4.03 -7.75
CA THR A 68 0.32 2.97 -6.75
C THR A 68 -0.96 2.79 -5.93
N VAL A 69 -1.67 1.70 -6.13
CA VAL A 69 -2.93 1.39 -5.44
C VAL A 69 -2.77 0.13 -4.64
N VAL A 70 -3.22 0.15 -3.39
CA VAL A 70 -3.20 -1.02 -2.51
C VAL A 70 -4.58 -1.29 -1.91
N TRP A 71 -4.91 -2.56 -1.76
CA TRP A 71 -6.08 -3.04 -1.05
C TRP A 71 -5.69 -4.06 -0.02
N PHE A 72 -6.36 -4.06 1.09
CA PHE A 72 -6.09 -5.01 2.17
C PHE A 72 -7.37 -5.35 2.93
N SER A 73 -7.39 -6.49 3.57
CA SER A 73 -8.48 -6.92 4.43
C SER A 73 -7.94 -7.33 5.78
N LEU A 74 -8.74 -7.09 6.81
CA LEU A 74 -8.45 -7.39 8.21
C LEU A 74 -9.53 -8.30 8.77
N ASP A 75 -9.18 -9.08 9.78
CA ASP A 75 -10.17 -9.88 10.50
C ASP A 75 -11.10 -9.04 11.36
N THR A 76 -10.60 -7.94 11.91
CA THR A 76 -11.35 -7.00 12.74
C THR A 76 -10.87 -5.57 12.53
N LEU A 77 -11.72 -4.59 12.74
CA LEU A 77 -11.36 -3.17 12.75
C LEU A 77 -10.96 -2.66 14.14
N GLU A 78 -10.98 -3.52 15.14
CA GLU A 78 -10.76 -3.15 16.54
C GLU A 78 -9.39 -2.48 16.76
N TYR A 79 -8.33 -3.04 16.16
CA TYR A 79 -6.97 -2.49 16.26
C TYR A 79 -6.87 -1.11 15.60
N LEU A 80 -7.49 -0.92 14.44
CA LEU A 80 -7.58 0.40 13.78
C LEU A 80 -8.34 1.41 14.65
N GLN A 81 -9.41 0.96 15.28
CA GLN A 81 -10.22 1.82 16.16
C GLN A 81 -9.46 2.22 17.42
N ARG A 82 -8.87 1.25 18.13
CA ARG A 82 -8.04 1.49 19.32
C ARG A 82 -6.85 2.39 19.01
N GLY A 83 -6.22 2.17 17.86
CA GLY A 83 -5.08 2.98 17.39
C GLY A 83 -5.47 4.35 16.83
N GLY A 84 -6.77 4.69 16.73
CA GLY A 84 -7.23 5.94 16.11
C GLY A 84 -6.95 6.05 14.61
N ARG A 85 -6.73 4.90 13.93
CA ARG A 85 -6.39 4.82 12.49
C ARG A 85 -7.52 4.29 11.62
N ILE A 86 -8.72 4.16 12.16
CA ILE A 86 -9.88 3.56 11.46
C ILE A 86 -10.35 4.38 10.24
N GLY A 87 -10.06 5.69 10.18
CA GLY A 87 -10.42 6.53 9.06
C GLY A 87 -11.92 6.53 8.76
N ARG A 88 -12.29 6.40 7.47
CA ARG A 88 -13.69 6.33 7.02
C ARG A 88 -14.32 4.94 7.18
N ALA A 89 -13.54 3.94 7.61
CA ALA A 89 -14.06 2.61 7.88
C ALA A 89 -14.88 2.54 9.20
N THR A 90 -14.98 3.63 9.96
CA THR A 90 -15.76 3.74 11.22
C THR A 90 -17.21 3.29 11.06
N ALA A 91 -17.83 3.53 9.92
CA ALA A 91 -19.21 3.08 9.63
C ALA A 91 -19.40 1.56 9.66
N LEU A 92 -18.33 0.78 9.70
CA LEU A 92 -18.35 -0.67 9.78
C LEU A 92 -18.06 -1.22 11.18
N ALA A 93 -17.71 -0.36 12.14
CA ALA A 93 -17.44 -0.79 13.50
C ALA A 93 -18.68 -1.45 14.11
N GLY A 94 -18.55 -2.70 14.56
CA GLY A 94 -19.63 -3.47 15.17
C GLY A 94 -20.34 -4.52 14.28
N SER A 95 -20.12 -4.55 12.96
CA SER A 95 -20.85 -5.44 12.05
C SER A 95 -20.05 -6.64 11.49
N LEU A 96 -18.86 -6.93 12.05
CA LEU A 96 -17.84 -7.72 11.37
C LEU A 96 -17.83 -9.25 11.65
N LEU A 97 -18.79 -9.81 12.37
CA LEU A 97 -18.71 -11.24 12.73
C LEU A 97 -18.69 -12.17 11.50
N GLN A 98 -19.30 -11.77 10.40
CA GLN A 98 -19.32 -12.55 9.14
C GLN A 98 -18.90 -11.74 7.91
N ILE A 99 -18.68 -10.42 8.03
CA ILE A 99 -18.32 -9.56 6.91
C ILE A 99 -16.88 -9.08 7.10
N LYS A 100 -16.05 -9.32 6.09
CA LYS A 100 -14.67 -8.81 6.04
C LYS A 100 -14.62 -7.60 5.13
N PRO A 101 -14.17 -6.44 5.62
CA PRO A 101 -14.00 -5.26 4.77
C PRO A 101 -12.75 -5.41 3.89
N VAL A 102 -12.85 -4.96 2.66
CA VAL A 102 -11.69 -4.67 1.82
C VAL A 102 -11.48 -3.17 1.84
N LEU A 103 -10.30 -2.78 2.26
CA LEU A 103 -9.89 -1.41 2.57
C LEU A 103 -8.85 -0.92 1.57
N THR A 104 -8.70 0.39 1.45
CA THR A 104 -7.65 1.08 0.72
C THR A 104 -7.28 2.37 1.43
N PHE A 105 -6.17 2.99 1.02
CA PHE A 105 -5.87 4.38 1.37
C PHE A 105 -6.50 5.30 0.32
N ASP A 106 -7.31 6.26 0.76
CA ASP A 106 -7.89 7.28 -0.13
C ASP A 106 -6.77 8.18 -0.66
N ARG A 107 -6.65 8.30 -1.98
CA ARG A 107 -5.60 9.07 -2.63
C ARG A 107 -5.64 10.57 -2.31
N ARG A 108 -6.79 11.09 -1.86
CA ARG A 108 -6.96 12.52 -1.55
C ARG A 108 -6.25 12.91 -0.27
N ASP A 109 -6.29 12.03 0.74
CA ASP A 109 -5.87 12.38 2.12
C ASP A 109 -5.17 11.23 2.88
N GLY A 110 -5.00 10.05 2.28
CA GLY A 110 -4.38 8.90 2.90
C GLY A 110 -5.22 8.25 4.01
N LEU A 111 -6.49 8.59 4.15
CA LEU A 111 -7.35 7.94 5.12
C LEU A 111 -7.80 6.56 4.64
N ILE A 112 -7.92 5.63 5.61
CA ILE A 112 -8.45 4.30 5.30
C ILE A 112 -9.93 4.41 4.94
N SER A 113 -10.27 3.84 3.79
CA SER A 113 -11.61 3.80 3.20
C SER A 113 -11.99 2.38 2.82
N THR A 114 -13.30 2.09 2.84
CA THR A 114 -13.83 0.78 2.42
C THR A 114 -14.16 0.80 0.93
N VAL A 115 -13.65 -0.18 0.19
CA VAL A 115 -13.95 -0.37 -1.24
C VAL A 115 -14.88 -1.53 -1.50
N ALA A 116 -14.88 -2.54 -0.63
CA ALA A 116 -15.78 -3.68 -0.74
C ALA A 116 -16.06 -4.33 0.63
N LYS A 117 -17.06 -5.20 0.65
CA LYS A 117 -17.38 -6.05 1.79
C LYS A 117 -17.57 -7.47 1.26
N VAL A 118 -16.93 -8.44 1.88
CA VAL A 118 -17.03 -9.85 1.51
C VAL A 118 -17.52 -10.70 2.67
N ARG A 119 -18.20 -11.80 2.38
CA ARG A 119 -18.67 -12.71 3.41
C ARG A 119 -17.59 -13.71 3.77
N GLY A 120 -17.16 -13.66 5.03
CA GLY A 120 -16.14 -14.57 5.57
C GLY A 120 -14.76 -14.37 4.96
N ARG A 121 -13.75 -14.98 5.59
CA ARG A 121 -12.35 -14.87 5.14
C ARG A 121 -12.10 -15.45 3.73
N ARG A 122 -12.82 -16.54 3.39
CA ARG A 122 -12.69 -17.18 2.07
C ARG A 122 -13.04 -16.25 0.90
N GLY A 123 -13.84 -15.21 1.13
CA GLY A 123 -14.17 -14.20 0.11
C GLY A 123 -13.08 -13.14 -0.10
N VAL A 124 -12.10 -13.03 0.78
CA VAL A 124 -11.09 -11.97 0.75
C VAL A 124 -10.16 -12.11 -0.45
N GLN A 125 -9.49 -13.25 -0.59
CA GLN A 125 -8.52 -13.48 -1.67
C GLN A 125 -9.14 -13.31 -3.07
N PRO A 126 -10.31 -13.90 -3.40
CA PRO A 126 -10.95 -13.68 -4.70
C PRO A 126 -11.25 -12.20 -4.97
N LYS A 127 -11.68 -11.46 -3.93
CA LYS A 127 -12.00 -10.03 -4.09
C LYS A 127 -10.76 -9.16 -4.30
N LEU A 128 -9.66 -9.45 -3.61
CA LEU A 128 -8.39 -8.77 -3.82
C LEU A 128 -7.86 -9.02 -5.24
N LEU A 129 -7.94 -10.25 -5.71
CA LEU A 129 -7.56 -10.63 -7.08
C LEU A 129 -8.43 -9.90 -8.12
N GLU A 130 -9.75 -9.88 -7.95
CA GLU A 130 -10.70 -9.17 -8.81
C GLU A 130 -10.35 -7.68 -8.93
N LEU A 131 -10.06 -7.00 -7.81
CA LEU A 131 -9.70 -5.59 -7.79
C LEU A 131 -8.39 -5.32 -8.55
N ALA A 132 -7.38 -6.16 -8.36
CA ALA A 132 -6.11 -6.06 -9.06
C ALA A 132 -6.30 -6.25 -10.58
N GLN A 133 -7.04 -7.28 -10.99
CA GLN A 133 -7.34 -7.54 -12.40
C GLN A 133 -8.14 -6.39 -13.05
N ALA A 134 -9.16 -5.88 -12.36
CA ALA A 134 -9.96 -4.76 -12.85
C ALA A 134 -9.12 -3.50 -13.04
N LEU A 135 -8.19 -3.22 -12.11
CA LEU A 135 -7.31 -2.07 -12.25
C LEU A 135 -6.33 -2.23 -13.42
N VAL A 136 -5.69 -3.38 -13.57
CA VAL A 136 -4.78 -3.65 -14.70
C VAL A 136 -5.53 -3.58 -16.03
N ALA A 137 -6.73 -4.16 -16.10
CA ALA A 137 -7.58 -4.12 -17.30
C ALA A 137 -8.02 -2.70 -17.68
N SER A 138 -8.05 -1.76 -16.73
CA SER A 138 -8.38 -0.35 -17.02
C SER A 138 -7.28 0.42 -17.74
N ARG A 139 -6.05 -0.15 -17.83
CA ARG A 139 -4.90 0.46 -18.51
C ARG A 139 -4.19 -0.57 -19.41
N PRO A 140 -4.80 -0.96 -20.53
CA PRO A 140 -4.22 -1.96 -21.43
C PRO A 140 -2.83 -1.55 -21.92
N GLY A 141 -1.86 -2.47 -21.85
CA GLY A 141 -0.49 -2.25 -22.32
C GLY A 141 0.40 -1.43 -21.36
N ALA A 142 -0.12 -0.91 -20.26
CA ALA A 142 0.72 -0.25 -19.26
C ALA A 142 1.58 -1.28 -18.51
N ALA A 143 2.87 -0.96 -18.32
CA ALA A 143 3.76 -1.75 -17.48
C ALA A 143 3.38 -1.59 -16.01
N TYR A 144 3.43 -2.68 -15.24
CA TYR A 144 3.05 -2.66 -13.82
C TYR A 144 3.82 -3.67 -12.99
N ASN A 145 3.92 -3.35 -11.71
CA ASN A 145 4.38 -4.26 -10.66
C ASN A 145 3.20 -4.72 -9.81
N LEU A 146 3.30 -5.92 -9.26
CA LEU A 146 2.40 -6.45 -8.23
C LEU A 146 3.06 -6.42 -6.86
N VAL A 147 2.26 -6.23 -5.84
CA VAL A 147 2.71 -6.24 -4.45
C VAL A 147 1.76 -7.10 -3.64
N VAL A 148 2.30 -7.96 -2.79
CA VAL A 148 1.53 -8.81 -1.86
C VAL A 148 2.04 -8.58 -0.45
N CYS A 149 1.15 -8.54 0.52
CA CYS A 149 1.55 -8.60 1.93
C CYS A 149 0.62 -9.47 2.75
N ASP A 150 1.19 -10.03 3.77
CA ASP A 150 0.45 -10.73 4.81
C ASP A 150 0.83 -10.25 6.22
N GLY A 151 -0.06 -10.50 7.17
CA GLY A 151 0.19 -10.28 8.59
C GLY A 151 -0.02 -11.56 9.38
N ASN A 152 1.05 -12.35 9.52
CA ASN A 152 1.04 -13.65 10.21
C ASN A 152 0.14 -14.71 9.54
N VAL A 153 0.02 -14.65 8.21
CA VAL A 153 -0.69 -15.65 7.39
C VAL A 153 0.09 -15.94 6.09
N PRO A 154 1.34 -16.40 6.21
CA PRO A 154 2.24 -16.55 5.06
C PRO A 154 1.69 -17.51 3.98
N GLU A 155 0.93 -18.52 4.39
CA GLU A 155 0.30 -19.46 3.45
C GLU A 155 -0.77 -18.78 2.59
N ASP A 156 -1.61 -17.93 3.19
CA ASP A 156 -2.61 -17.13 2.46
C ASP A 156 -1.91 -16.11 1.55
N GLY A 157 -0.81 -15.48 2.02
CA GLY A 157 0.02 -14.57 1.24
C GLY A 157 0.60 -15.25 -0.01
N ALA A 158 1.24 -16.39 0.17
CA ALA A 158 1.80 -17.19 -0.93
C ALA A 158 0.73 -17.69 -1.90
N ALA A 159 -0.46 -18.08 -1.40
CA ALA A 159 -1.57 -18.47 -2.24
C ALA A 159 -2.11 -17.30 -3.07
N LEU A 160 -2.21 -16.10 -2.49
CA LEU A 160 -2.61 -14.88 -3.21
C LEU A 160 -1.58 -14.50 -4.27
N GLU A 161 -0.29 -14.51 -3.93
CA GLU A 161 0.79 -14.24 -4.90
C GLU A 161 0.71 -15.17 -6.10
N LYS A 162 0.62 -16.47 -5.86
CA LYS A 162 0.49 -17.47 -6.92
C LYS A 162 -0.74 -17.24 -7.81
N ALA A 163 -1.87 -16.85 -7.21
CA ALA A 163 -3.08 -16.55 -7.95
C ALA A 163 -2.92 -15.28 -8.81
N LEU A 164 -2.27 -14.23 -8.27
CA LEU A 164 -1.99 -12.98 -8.98
C LEU A 164 -1.05 -13.20 -10.17
N VAL A 165 0.08 -13.87 -9.97
CA VAL A 165 1.04 -14.18 -11.04
C VAL A 165 0.38 -14.97 -12.18
N ARG A 166 -0.49 -15.91 -11.83
CA ARG A 166 -1.23 -16.69 -12.84
C ARG A 166 -2.24 -15.84 -13.62
N ALA A 167 -2.90 -14.91 -12.94
CA ALA A 167 -3.98 -14.09 -13.52
C ALA A 167 -3.45 -12.84 -14.25
N LEU A 168 -2.26 -12.37 -13.89
CA LEU A 168 -1.61 -11.15 -14.37
C LEU A 168 -0.14 -11.46 -14.72
N PRO A 169 0.10 -12.28 -15.75
CA PRO A 169 1.44 -12.81 -16.07
C PRO A 169 2.40 -11.75 -16.61
N ASP A 170 1.90 -10.60 -17.07
CA ASP A 170 2.71 -9.52 -17.67
C ASP A 170 3.30 -8.57 -16.63
N ALA A 171 3.15 -8.85 -15.34
CA ALA A 171 3.76 -8.06 -14.27
C ALA A 171 5.29 -8.05 -14.39
N GLN A 172 5.89 -6.85 -14.36
CA GLN A 172 7.35 -6.68 -14.44
C GLN A 172 8.06 -7.22 -13.20
N SER A 173 7.42 -7.13 -12.05
CA SER A 173 7.90 -7.74 -10.79
C SER A 173 6.76 -7.98 -9.83
N VAL A 174 7.01 -8.90 -8.90
CA VAL A 174 6.15 -9.14 -7.74
C VAL A 174 6.99 -8.92 -6.49
N LEU A 175 6.51 -8.05 -5.61
CA LEU A 175 7.09 -7.81 -4.28
C LEU A 175 6.20 -8.46 -3.25
N HIS A 176 6.75 -9.35 -2.44
CA HIS A 176 6.03 -9.95 -1.32
C HIS A 176 6.73 -9.57 -0.02
N GLY A 177 5.95 -9.12 0.96
CA GLY A 177 6.45 -8.75 2.27
C GLY A 177 5.44 -9.03 3.38
N GLN A 178 5.95 -9.15 4.60
CA GLN A 178 5.14 -9.23 5.80
C GLN A 178 5.01 -7.83 6.43
N ILE A 179 3.89 -7.57 7.11
CA ILE A 179 3.77 -6.35 7.92
C ILE A 179 4.69 -6.46 9.15
N ASP A 180 5.32 -5.35 9.48
CA ASP A 180 6.14 -5.23 10.68
C ASP A 180 5.32 -5.03 11.98
N ALA A 181 6.01 -5.03 13.12
CA ALA A 181 5.38 -4.84 14.42
C ALA A 181 4.69 -3.49 14.55
N THR A 182 5.22 -2.42 13.94
CA THR A 182 4.65 -1.07 13.98
C THR A 182 3.27 -1.03 13.34
N LEU A 183 3.11 -1.72 12.22
CA LEU A 183 1.83 -1.83 11.54
C LEU A 183 0.90 -2.84 12.22
N ALA A 184 1.44 -3.97 12.70
CA ALA A 184 0.65 -5.01 13.36
C ALA A 184 -0.12 -4.49 14.57
N VAL A 185 0.43 -3.55 15.34
CA VAL A 185 -0.25 -2.89 16.47
C VAL A 185 -1.57 -2.22 16.04
N HIS A 186 -1.63 -1.68 14.83
CA HIS A 186 -2.82 -0.99 14.31
C HIS A 186 -3.71 -1.87 13.42
N LEU A 187 -3.14 -2.87 12.77
CA LEU A 187 -3.86 -3.69 11.79
C LEU A 187 -4.33 -5.03 12.37
N GLY A 188 -3.68 -5.47 13.44
CA GLY A 188 -3.92 -6.79 14.02
C GLY A 188 -3.36 -7.93 13.16
N PRO A 189 -3.57 -9.17 13.59
CA PRO A 189 -3.17 -10.37 12.87
C PRO A 189 -4.07 -10.62 11.64
N ASN A 190 -3.60 -11.56 10.80
CA ASN A 190 -4.36 -12.09 9.66
C ASN A 190 -4.69 -11.07 8.57
N LEU A 191 -3.89 -10.02 8.44
CA LEU A 191 -3.97 -9.11 7.29
C LEU A 191 -3.61 -9.88 6.01
N LEU A 192 -4.33 -9.59 4.94
CA LEU A 192 -3.98 -9.98 3.58
C LEU A 192 -4.15 -8.77 2.67
N GLY A 193 -3.14 -8.46 1.88
CA GLY A 193 -3.15 -7.27 1.03
C GLY A 193 -2.50 -7.49 -0.33
N VAL A 194 -2.94 -6.70 -1.30
CA VAL A 194 -2.42 -6.66 -2.67
C VAL A 194 -2.27 -5.21 -3.12
N GLY A 195 -1.30 -4.96 -3.97
CA GLY A 195 -1.16 -3.67 -4.67
C GLY A 195 -0.81 -3.86 -6.14
N VAL A 196 -1.17 -2.85 -6.92
CA VAL A 196 -0.74 -2.66 -8.30
C VAL A 196 -0.07 -1.31 -8.39
N GLN A 197 1.11 -1.26 -8.99
CA GLN A 197 1.85 -0.04 -9.26
C GLN A 197 2.15 0.03 -10.75
N PHE A 198 1.57 1.00 -11.47
CA PHE A 198 1.97 1.28 -12.84
C PHE A 198 3.29 2.06 -12.88
N ILE A 199 4.13 1.77 -13.89
CA ILE A 199 5.50 2.29 -13.98
C ILE A 199 5.82 2.86 -15.36
#